data_e4d42ba902e339105e080828e2c651a3
#
_entry.id   e4d42ba902e339105e080828e2c651a3
#
_cell.length_a   1.000
_cell.length_b   1.000
_cell.length_c   1.000
_cell.angle_alpha   90.00
_cell.angle_beta   90.00
_cell.angle_gamma   90.00
#
_symmetry.space_group_name_H-M   'P 1'
#
loop_
_entity.id
_entity.type
_entity.pdbx_description
1 polymer ?
#
loop_
_entity_poly.entity_id
_entity_poly.type
_entity_poly.pdbx_seq_one_letter_code
_entity_poly.pdbx_strand_id
1 'polypeptide(L)'
;MNNAAKPRILLVEDDLTVQNLVSTAIDLHGYVVSKVCNGQAAIMDAVSHGPSLIMLDLGLPDIDGIEVITKIRSWSAVPIIVISARTEDSDKIAALDAGADDYLTKPFSVDELLARVRANLRRSSMASSESTEASTFDNGPLHIDYAAGYATKDGRELSLTPTEYKLLVLLAKNVDKVLTHTFITREIWGTSWDSDLASLRVFMRTLRKKIEADPSHPKMIQTHMGVGYRMQRL
;
A
#
# COMPACT_ATOMS: atom_id res chain seq x y z
N MET A 1 -13.66 -14.61 24.64
CA MET A 1 -13.08 -13.27 24.49
C MET A 1 -11.80 -13.44 23.68
N ASN A 2 -11.83 -13.04 22.42
CA ASN A 2 -10.69 -13.20 21.50
C ASN A 2 -9.63 -12.17 21.88
N ASN A 3 -8.56 -12.58 22.56
CA ASN A 3 -7.44 -11.73 22.95
C ASN A 3 -6.46 -11.62 21.76
N ALA A 4 -6.95 -11.12 20.63
CA ALA A 4 -6.08 -10.77 19.51
C ALA A 4 -5.17 -9.62 19.97
N ALA A 5 -3.85 -9.80 19.89
CA ALA A 5 -2.90 -8.76 20.22
C ALA A 5 -3.21 -7.49 19.40
N LYS A 6 -3.24 -6.34 20.05
CA LYS A 6 -3.52 -5.05 19.39
C LYS A 6 -2.45 -4.79 18.31
N PRO A 7 -2.84 -4.38 17.09
CA PRO A 7 -1.86 -4.05 16.06
C PRO A 7 -0.88 -2.98 16.53
N ARG A 8 0.41 -3.22 16.29
CA ARG A 8 1.49 -2.27 16.61
C ARG A 8 1.77 -1.39 15.40
N ILE A 9 1.79 -0.09 15.60
CA ILE A 9 2.10 0.92 14.59
C ILE A 9 3.41 1.58 14.96
N LEU A 10 4.38 1.58 14.04
CA LEU A 10 5.60 2.35 14.16
C LEU A 10 5.39 3.73 13.54
N LEU A 11 5.51 4.78 14.35
CA LEU A 11 5.46 6.18 13.92
C LEU A 11 6.86 6.76 13.85
N VAL A 12 7.27 7.19 12.67
CA VAL A 12 8.58 7.80 12.37
C VAL A 12 8.34 9.26 12.02
N GLU A 13 8.63 10.16 12.95
CA GLU A 13 8.36 11.60 12.84
C GLU A 13 9.31 12.37 13.76
N ASP A 14 10.03 13.34 13.26
CA ASP A 14 10.98 14.14 14.03
C ASP A 14 10.33 15.37 14.71
N ASP A 15 9.22 15.90 14.16
CA ASP A 15 8.41 16.93 14.81
C ASP A 15 7.60 16.32 15.96
N LEU A 16 7.99 16.68 17.20
CA LEU A 16 7.34 16.21 18.42
C LEU A 16 5.87 16.60 18.50
N THR A 17 5.46 17.73 17.90
CA THR A 17 4.07 18.17 17.92
C THR A 17 3.20 17.26 17.06
N VAL A 18 3.66 16.98 15.84
CA VAL A 18 3.00 16.03 14.92
C VAL A 18 3.02 14.63 15.50
N GLN A 19 4.17 14.19 16.02
CA GLN A 19 4.33 12.87 16.65
C GLN A 19 3.34 12.66 17.79
N ASN A 20 3.18 13.65 18.69
CA ASN A 20 2.25 13.56 19.81
C ASN A 20 0.79 13.59 19.35
N LEU A 21 0.44 14.44 18.39
CA LEU A 21 -0.91 14.49 17.82
C LEU A 21 -1.30 13.13 17.22
N VAL A 22 -0.45 12.60 16.34
CA VAL A 22 -0.68 11.35 15.64
C VAL A 22 -0.72 10.17 16.61
N SER A 23 0.25 10.08 17.52
CA SER A 23 0.29 8.96 18.49
C SER A 23 -0.94 8.95 19.40
N THR A 24 -1.37 10.12 19.90
CA THR A 24 -2.58 10.22 20.73
C THR A 24 -3.82 9.77 19.96
N ALA A 25 -3.98 10.20 18.72
CA ALA A 25 -5.11 9.79 17.89
C ALA A 25 -5.15 8.27 17.67
N ILE A 26 -4.02 7.66 17.42
CA ILE A 26 -3.88 6.21 17.17
C ILE A 26 -4.13 5.41 18.46
N ASP A 27 -3.56 5.83 19.60
CA ASP A 27 -3.76 5.19 20.90
C ASP A 27 -5.23 5.18 21.34
N LEU A 28 -5.95 6.31 21.13
CA LEU A 28 -7.38 6.44 21.43
C LEU A 28 -8.24 5.46 20.61
N HIS A 29 -7.75 5.02 19.46
CA HIS A 29 -8.45 4.06 18.59
C HIS A 29 -7.99 2.60 18.83
N GLY A 30 -7.26 2.35 19.90
CA GLY A 30 -6.97 1.01 20.40
C GLY A 30 -5.77 0.32 19.76
N TYR A 31 -4.90 1.04 19.07
CA TYR A 31 -3.64 0.55 18.55
C TYR A 31 -2.50 0.76 19.55
N VAL A 32 -1.40 0.04 19.39
CA VAL A 32 -0.16 0.25 20.15
C VAL A 32 0.82 1.03 19.28
N VAL A 33 1.35 2.15 19.77
CA VAL A 33 2.27 3.00 19.00
C VAL A 33 3.68 2.91 19.57
N SER A 34 4.66 2.63 18.72
CA SER A 34 6.08 2.93 18.98
C SER A 34 6.48 4.17 18.20
N LYS A 35 7.27 5.05 18.83
CA LYS A 35 7.67 6.34 18.27
C LYS A 35 9.19 6.40 18.13
N VAL A 36 9.66 6.82 16.97
CA VAL A 36 11.06 7.13 16.68
C VAL A 36 11.15 8.42 15.91
N CYS A 37 12.28 9.13 15.99
CA CYS A 37 12.46 10.46 15.41
C CYS A 37 13.48 10.50 14.25
N ASN A 38 13.95 9.35 13.78
CA ASN A 38 14.91 9.29 12.68
C ASN A 38 14.84 7.93 11.95
N GLY A 39 15.41 7.89 10.75
CA GLY A 39 15.31 6.75 9.85
C GLY A 39 16.10 5.52 10.30
N GLN A 40 17.27 5.70 10.92
CA GLN A 40 18.06 4.58 11.44
C GLN A 40 17.31 3.86 12.56
N ALA A 41 16.73 4.61 13.50
CA ALA A 41 15.91 4.05 14.57
C ALA A 41 14.66 3.36 14.02
N ALA A 42 14.06 3.89 12.93
CA ALA A 42 12.92 3.28 12.27
C ALA A 42 13.25 1.89 11.71
N ILE A 43 14.38 1.76 11.02
CA ILE A 43 14.84 0.48 10.46
C ILE A 43 15.10 -0.53 11.60
N MET A 44 15.76 -0.11 12.66
CA MET A 44 16.04 -0.97 13.81
C MET A 44 14.76 -1.43 14.55
N ASP A 45 13.80 -0.51 14.78
CA ASP A 45 12.52 -0.85 15.42
C ASP A 45 11.71 -1.81 14.55
N ALA A 46 11.67 -1.57 13.24
CA ALA A 46 10.95 -2.42 12.30
C ALA A 46 11.49 -3.86 12.30
N VAL A 47 12.81 -4.04 12.35
CA VAL A 47 13.45 -5.38 12.44
C VAL A 47 13.18 -6.04 13.80
N SER A 48 13.30 -5.27 14.89
CA SER A 48 13.29 -5.81 16.25
C SER A 48 11.88 -6.17 16.74
N HIS A 49 10.87 -5.42 16.29
CA HIS A 49 9.53 -5.49 16.87
C HIS A 49 8.43 -5.89 15.87
N GLY A 50 8.72 -5.97 14.57
CA GLY A 50 7.77 -6.41 13.55
C GLY A 50 6.44 -5.65 13.58
N PRO A 51 6.40 -4.34 13.30
CA PRO A 51 5.15 -3.58 13.35
C PRO A 51 4.15 -4.10 12.32
N SER A 52 2.86 -3.93 12.61
CA SER A 52 1.76 -4.24 11.68
C SER A 52 1.58 -3.17 10.61
N LEU A 53 2.10 -1.96 10.84
CA LEU A 53 2.06 -0.82 9.93
C LEU A 53 3.15 0.19 10.33
N ILE A 54 3.74 0.85 9.34
CA ILE A 54 4.70 1.94 9.53
C ILE A 54 4.08 3.23 8.98
N MET A 55 4.15 4.30 9.77
CA MET A 55 3.84 5.67 9.37
C MET A 55 5.14 6.44 9.31
N LEU A 56 5.49 7.00 8.18
CA LEU A 56 6.83 7.50 7.89
C LEU A 56 6.82 8.92 7.32
N ASP A 57 7.47 9.86 7.98
CA ASP A 57 7.83 11.12 7.32
C ASP A 57 9.04 10.91 6.40
N LEU A 58 9.06 11.65 5.29
CA LEU A 58 10.21 11.67 4.37
C LEU A 58 11.30 12.63 4.82
N GLY A 59 10.94 13.68 5.56
CA GLY A 59 11.85 14.75 5.99
C GLY A 59 12.64 14.45 7.27
N LEU A 60 13.23 13.24 7.38
CA LEU A 60 13.96 12.85 8.58
C LEU A 60 15.36 13.49 8.67
N PRO A 61 15.90 13.69 9.89
CA PRO A 61 17.14 14.43 10.08
C PRO A 61 18.42 13.68 9.68
N ASP A 62 18.37 12.34 9.53
CA ASP A 62 19.54 11.49 9.32
C ASP A 62 19.61 10.89 7.90
N ILE A 63 18.54 10.31 7.41
CA ILE A 63 18.44 9.72 6.07
C ILE A 63 17.08 10.04 5.44
N ASP A 64 17.02 10.16 4.12
CA ASP A 64 15.74 10.40 3.42
C ASP A 64 14.78 9.23 3.63
N GLY A 65 13.49 9.53 3.88
CA GLY A 65 12.47 8.51 4.09
C GLY A 65 12.30 7.54 2.91
N ILE A 66 12.60 7.96 1.68
CA ILE A 66 12.60 7.07 0.50
C ILE A 66 13.66 5.97 0.66
N GLU A 67 14.84 6.30 1.21
CA GLU A 67 15.86 5.31 1.51
C GLU A 67 15.42 4.34 2.61
N VAL A 68 14.70 4.85 3.63
CA VAL A 68 14.08 4.00 4.68
C VAL A 68 13.10 3.01 4.05
N ILE A 69 12.21 3.48 3.16
CA ILE A 69 11.26 2.61 2.44
C ILE A 69 12.01 1.51 1.68
N THR A 70 12.99 1.89 0.88
CA THR A 70 13.78 0.94 0.06
C THR A 70 14.48 -0.11 0.92
N LYS A 71 15.09 0.30 2.04
CA LYS A 71 15.72 -0.63 2.99
C LYS A 71 14.72 -1.59 3.61
N ILE A 72 13.58 -1.11 4.10
CA ILE A 72 12.55 -1.97 4.70
C ILE A 72 12.00 -2.94 3.66
N ARG A 73 11.77 -2.51 2.42
CA ARG A 73 11.26 -3.34 1.33
C ARG A 73 12.22 -4.45 0.88
N SER A 74 13.50 -4.34 1.18
CA SER A 74 14.45 -5.43 0.88
C SER A 74 14.21 -6.71 1.70
N TRP A 75 13.45 -6.64 2.81
CA TRP A 75 13.17 -7.77 3.71
C TRP A 75 11.74 -7.83 4.27
N SER A 76 10.90 -6.81 4.07
CA SER A 76 9.55 -6.77 4.65
C SER A 76 8.51 -6.18 3.70
N ALA A 77 7.33 -6.81 3.68
CA ALA A 77 6.13 -6.33 3.01
C ALA A 77 5.17 -5.59 3.97
N VAL A 78 5.62 -5.17 5.15
CA VAL A 78 4.80 -4.41 6.11
C VAL A 78 4.21 -3.17 5.43
N PRO A 79 2.90 -2.85 5.60
CA PRO A 79 2.32 -1.64 5.02
C PRO A 79 3.05 -0.38 5.49
N ILE A 80 3.39 0.52 4.55
CA ILE A 80 4.03 1.82 4.82
C ILE A 80 3.13 2.93 4.30
N ILE A 81 2.67 3.79 5.21
CA ILE A 81 1.97 5.05 4.88
C ILE A 81 2.97 6.17 5.04
N VAL A 82 3.26 6.88 3.96
CA VAL A 82 4.06 8.11 4.02
C VAL A 82 3.19 9.27 4.51
N ILE A 83 3.72 10.08 5.43
CA ILE A 83 3.08 11.29 5.95
C ILE A 83 4.08 12.42 5.77
N SER A 84 3.90 13.30 4.78
CA SER A 84 4.91 14.29 4.44
C SER A 84 4.34 15.66 4.07
N ALA A 85 5.12 16.71 4.34
CA ALA A 85 4.84 18.06 3.85
C ALA A 85 5.25 18.27 2.38
N ARG A 86 5.95 17.30 1.76
CA ARG A 86 6.28 17.34 0.33
C ARG A 86 5.00 17.14 -0.48
N THR A 87 4.66 18.14 -1.30
CA THR A 87 3.39 18.18 -2.04
C THR A 87 3.54 17.90 -3.53
N GLU A 88 4.78 17.88 -4.03
CA GLU A 88 5.03 17.67 -5.45
C GLU A 88 4.69 16.24 -5.89
N ASP A 89 4.12 16.11 -7.07
CA ASP A 89 3.79 14.80 -7.63
C ASP A 89 5.04 13.91 -7.80
N SER A 90 6.21 14.53 -8.05
CA SER A 90 7.50 13.84 -8.15
C SER A 90 7.88 13.12 -6.86
N ASP A 91 7.72 13.76 -5.70
CA ASP A 91 8.02 13.16 -4.39
C ASP A 91 7.06 12.01 -4.06
N LYS A 92 5.77 12.22 -4.34
CA LYS A 92 4.75 11.19 -4.17
C LYS A 92 5.03 9.97 -5.05
N ILE A 93 5.35 10.20 -6.33
CA ILE A 93 5.71 9.15 -7.27
C ILE A 93 6.95 8.39 -6.78
N ALA A 94 7.98 9.10 -6.35
CA ALA A 94 9.22 8.49 -5.87
C ALA A 94 8.99 7.60 -4.64
N ALA A 95 8.19 8.05 -3.66
CA ALA A 95 7.87 7.26 -2.47
C ALA A 95 7.05 5.99 -2.81
N LEU A 96 6.06 6.11 -3.70
CA LEU A 96 5.24 4.98 -4.12
C LEU A 96 6.02 4.00 -5.01
N ASP A 97 6.87 4.50 -5.91
CA ASP A 97 7.78 3.67 -6.73
C ASP A 97 8.83 2.94 -5.84
N ALA A 98 9.26 3.55 -4.73
CA ALA A 98 10.11 2.92 -3.72
C ALA A 98 9.41 1.83 -2.91
N GLY A 99 8.07 1.78 -2.97
CA GLY A 99 7.26 0.73 -2.35
C GLY A 99 6.38 1.18 -1.18
N ALA A 100 6.14 2.47 -0.99
CA ALA A 100 5.10 2.92 -0.07
C ALA A 100 3.71 2.43 -0.53
N ASP A 101 2.84 2.09 0.43
CA ASP A 101 1.49 1.61 0.15
C ASP A 101 0.46 2.73 0.05
N ASP A 102 0.76 3.86 0.67
CA ASP A 102 -0.11 5.03 0.66
C ASP A 102 0.69 6.30 0.95
N TYR A 103 0.12 7.46 0.62
CA TYR A 103 0.75 8.76 0.82
C TYR A 103 -0.27 9.77 1.34
N LEU A 104 0.01 10.38 2.49
CA LEU A 104 -0.78 11.40 3.14
C LEU A 104 -0.01 12.71 3.21
N THR A 105 -0.56 13.76 2.60
CA THR A 105 0.08 15.08 2.58
C THR A 105 -0.29 15.88 3.83
N LYS A 106 0.68 16.50 4.49
CA LYS A 106 0.47 17.47 5.57
C LYS A 106 0.00 18.81 4.97
N PRO A 107 -1.01 19.52 5.54
CA PRO A 107 -1.83 19.13 6.69
C PRO A 107 -2.92 18.11 6.33
N PHE A 108 -3.22 17.20 7.24
CA PHE A 108 -4.26 16.18 7.09
C PHE A 108 -5.24 16.20 8.28
N SER A 109 -6.41 15.61 8.10
CA SER A 109 -7.35 15.39 9.19
C SER A 109 -7.05 14.08 9.92
N VAL A 110 -7.39 14.04 11.23
CA VAL A 110 -7.26 12.80 12.02
C VAL A 110 -8.14 11.69 11.43
N ASP A 111 -9.34 12.04 10.94
CA ASP A 111 -10.26 11.06 10.34
C ASP A 111 -9.69 10.45 9.06
N GLU A 112 -9.03 11.24 8.23
CA GLU A 112 -8.32 10.77 7.03
C GLU A 112 -7.20 9.80 7.40
N LEU A 113 -6.34 10.19 8.35
CA LEU A 113 -5.26 9.36 8.85
C LEU A 113 -5.78 8.00 9.33
N LEU A 114 -6.80 8.00 10.20
CA LEU A 114 -7.38 6.78 10.75
C LEU A 114 -8.07 5.91 9.70
N ALA A 115 -8.69 6.51 8.69
CA ALA A 115 -9.28 5.77 7.58
C ALA A 115 -8.20 5.01 6.80
N ARG A 116 -7.05 5.63 6.53
CA ARG A 116 -5.91 5.00 5.85
C ARG A 116 -5.26 3.92 6.71
N VAL A 117 -5.10 4.15 8.01
CA VAL A 117 -4.59 3.14 8.97
C VAL A 117 -5.48 1.90 8.95
N ARG A 118 -6.82 2.08 9.09
CA ARG A 118 -7.77 0.94 9.05
C ARG A 118 -7.71 0.19 7.71
N ALA A 119 -7.65 0.91 6.60
CA ALA A 119 -7.60 0.31 5.27
C ALA A 119 -6.32 -0.55 5.10
N ASN A 120 -5.18 -0.05 5.57
CA ASN A 120 -3.91 -0.76 5.47
C ASN A 120 -3.80 -1.95 6.44
N LEU A 121 -4.31 -1.85 7.68
CA LEU A 121 -4.29 -2.94 8.66
C LEU A 121 -5.28 -4.07 8.33
N ARG A 122 -6.45 -3.78 7.73
CA ARG A 122 -7.40 -4.82 7.28
C ARG A 122 -6.77 -5.80 6.32
N ARG A 123 -5.73 -5.42 5.58
CA ARG A 123 -4.99 -6.28 4.65
C ARG A 123 -4.29 -7.45 5.33
N SER A 124 -3.68 -7.24 6.50
CA SER A 124 -2.92 -8.27 7.21
C SER A 124 -3.82 -9.35 7.82
N SER A 125 -5.10 -9.03 8.08
CA SER A 125 -6.05 -9.97 8.68
C SER A 125 -6.88 -10.76 7.66
N MET A 126 -7.02 -10.29 6.42
CA MET A 126 -7.81 -10.96 5.38
C MET A 126 -7.02 -12.00 4.56
N ALA A 127 -5.73 -12.15 4.80
CA ALA A 127 -4.95 -13.26 4.26
C ALA A 127 -5.33 -14.64 4.87
N SER A 128 -6.28 -14.67 5.81
CA SER A 128 -6.60 -15.87 6.61
C SER A 128 -8.07 -16.32 6.61
N SER A 129 -8.99 -15.73 5.85
CA SER A 129 -10.37 -16.24 5.88
C SER A 129 -11.18 -15.89 4.63
N GLU A 130 -11.69 -16.99 4.05
CA GLU A 130 -12.90 -17.13 3.25
C GLU A 130 -12.88 -16.76 1.76
N SER A 131 -12.97 -17.79 0.91
CA SER A 131 -14.23 -18.13 0.23
C SER A 131 -14.05 -19.32 -0.73
N THR A 132 -15.08 -20.11 -0.92
CA THR A 132 -15.32 -21.19 -1.90
C THR A 132 -15.37 -20.67 -3.36
N GLU A 133 -14.59 -19.68 -3.72
CA GLU A 133 -14.29 -19.28 -5.09
C GLU A 133 -12.96 -19.93 -5.50
N ALA A 134 -12.75 -20.15 -6.78
CA ALA A 134 -11.54 -20.77 -7.31
C ALA A 134 -10.30 -20.19 -6.60
N SER A 135 -9.50 -21.06 -5.99
CA SER A 135 -8.32 -20.67 -5.22
C SER A 135 -7.24 -20.00 -6.07
N THR A 136 -7.37 -20.10 -7.39
CA THR A 136 -6.40 -19.57 -8.35
C THR A 136 -7.09 -18.85 -9.50
N PHE A 137 -6.34 -17.99 -10.17
CA PHE A 137 -6.75 -17.30 -11.38
C PHE A 137 -5.62 -17.31 -12.41
N ASP A 138 -5.95 -17.70 -13.64
CA ASP A 138 -5.02 -17.75 -14.77
C ASP A 138 -5.46 -16.77 -15.85
N ASN A 139 -4.50 -15.99 -16.38
CA ASN A 139 -4.72 -15.07 -17.50
C ASN A 139 -3.46 -14.96 -18.37
N GLY A 140 -3.36 -15.81 -19.38
CA GLY A 140 -2.17 -15.93 -20.20
C GLY A 140 -0.94 -16.30 -19.36
N PRO A 141 0.13 -15.49 -19.34
CA PRO A 141 1.33 -15.76 -18.55
C PRO A 141 1.16 -15.49 -17.03
N LEU A 142 0.07 -14.82 -16.64
CA LEU A 142 -0.20 -14.44 -15.25
C LEU A 142 -0.97 -15.57 -14.54
N HIS A 143 -0.43 -16.00 -13.39
CA HIS A 143 -1.12 -16.88 -12.46
C HIS A 143 -1.17 -16.23 -11.08
N ILE A 144 -2.33 -16.28 -10.41
CA ILE A 144 -2.54 -15.77 -9.05
C ILE A 144 -3.05 -16.91 -8.19
N ASP A 145 -2.38 -17.20 -7.08
CA ASP A 145 -2.86 -18.06 -6.03
C ASP A 145 -3.41 -17.20 -4.89
N TYR A 146 -4.73 -17.14 -4.76
CA TYR A 146 -5.39 -16.34 -3.75
C TYR A 146 -5.21 -16.91 -2.34
N ALA A 147 -5.12 -18.24 -2.22
CA ALA A 147 -4.97 -18.89 -0.92
C ALA A 147 -3.53 -18.72 -0.39
N ALA A 148 -2.54 -18.84 -1.26
CA ALA A 148 -1.15 -18.66 -0.88
C ALA A 148 -0.71 -17.19 -0.87
N GLY A 149 -1.50 -16.28 -1.47
CA GLY A 149 -1.25 -14.84 -1.43
C GLY A 149 -0.11 -14.36 -2.32
N TYR A 150 0.20 -15.07 -3.40
CA TYR A 150 1.25 -14.68 -4.36
C TYR A 150 0.74 -14.71 -5.81
N ALA A 151 1.53 -14.13 -6.70
CA ALA A 151 1.30 -14.19 -8.14
C ALA A 151 2.60 -14.51 -8.88
N THR A 152 2.48 -15.18 -10.04
CA THR A 152 3.60 -15.46 -10.92
C THR A 152 3.32 -14.96 -12.34
N LYS A 153 4.39 -14.67 -13.08
CA LYS A 153 4.37 -14.44 -14.52
C LYS A 153 5.36 -15.37 -15.20
N ASP A 154 4.90 -16.13 -16.20
CA ASP A 154 5.73 -17.13 -16.88
C ASP A 154 6.41 -18.11 -15.89
N GLY A 155 5.68 -18.48 -14.80
CA GLY A 155 6.17 -19.36 -13.73
C GLY A 155 7.16 -18.73 -12.75
N ARG A 156 7.49 -17.43 -12.88
CA ARG A 156 8.36 -16.71 -11.95
C ARG A 156 7.53 -15.86 -10.99
N GLU A 157 7.81 -15.96 -9.71
CA GLU A 157 7.12 -15.17 -8.69
C GLU A 157 7.35 -13.66 -8.90
N LEU A 158 6.26 -12.91 -8.78
CA LEU A 158 6.26 -11.46 -8.89
C LEU A 158 6.51 -10.83 -7.51
N SER A 159 7.54 -10.01 -7.39
CA SER A 159 7.76 -9.17 -6.21
C SER A 159 6.74 -8.02 -6.21
N LEU A 160 5.59 -8.23 -5.56
CA LEU A 160 4.51 -7.24 -5.42
C LEU A 160 4.47 -6.68 -4.01
N THR A 161 4.25 -5.36 -3.91
CA THR A 161 3.90 -4.75 -2.62
C THR A 161 2.47 -5.17 -2.23
N PRO A 162 2.06 -5.05 -0.95
CA PRO A 162 0.69 -5.36 -0.53
C PRO A 162 -0.38 -4.64 -1.33
N THR A 163 -0.16 -3.38 -1.69
CA THR A 163 -1.11 -2.59 -2.48
C THR A 163 -1.16 -3.04 -3.94
N GLU A 164 -0.03 -3.34 -4.55
CA GLU A 164 0.01 -3.89 -5.92
C GLU A 164 -0.68 -5.24 -6.00
N TYR A 165 -0.45 -6.13 -5.03
CA TYR A 165 -1.13 -7.43 -4.98
C TYR A 165 -2.65 -7.26 -4.83
N LYS A 166 -3.10 -6.40 -3.91
CA LYS A 166 -4.53 -6.11 -3.73
C LYS A 166 -5.17 -5.55 -5.00
N LEU A 167 -4.48 -4.64 -5.68
CA LEU A 167 -4.95 -4.06 -6.93
C LEU A 167 -5.03 -5.12 -8.05
N LEU A 168 -4.02 -6.00 -8.13
CA LEU A 168 -4.02 -7.11 -9.08
C LEU A 168 -5.19 -8.07 -8.83
N VAL A 169 -5.43 -8.46 -7.58
CA VAL A 169 -6.55 -9.32 -7.17
C VAL A 169 -7.90 -8.68 -7.46
N LEU A 170 -8.05 -7.37 -7.16
CA LEU A 170 -9.28 -6.64 -7.46
C LEU A 170 -9.61 -6.65 -8.96
N LEU A 171 -8.61 -6.42 -9.79
CA LEU A 171 -8.76 -6.47 -11.26
C LEU A 171 -9.06 -7.88 -11.76
N ALA A 172 -8.37 -8.90 -11.23
CA ALA A 172 -8.55 -10.29 -11.61
C ALA A 172 -9.94 -10.84 -11.25
N LYS A 173 -10.45 -10.51 -10.05
CA LYS A 173 -11.82 -10.86 -9.63
C LYS A 173 -12.91 -10.18 -10.47
N ASN A 174 -12.56 -9.12 -11.18
CA ASN A 174 -13.45 -8.36 -12.06
C ASN A 174 -12.96 -8.35 -13.51
N VAL A 175 -12.33 -9.45 -13.95
CA VAL A 175 -11.84 -9.57 -15.33
C VAL A 175 -12.93 -9.22 -16.33
N ASP A 176 -12.55 -8.53 -17.41
CA ASP A 176 -13.40 -7.99 -18.49
C ASP A 176 -14.39 -6.89 -18.08
N LYS A 177 -14.49 -6.53 -16.78
CA LYS A 177 -15.30 -5.40 -16.33
C LYS A 177 -14.45 -4.13 -16.21
N VAL A 178 -15.02 -3.00 -16.64
CA VAL A 178 -14.39 -1.69 -16.39
C VAL A 178 -14.68 -1.28 -14.95
N LEU A 179 -13.64 -1.14 -14.16
CA LEU A 179 -13.73 -0.61 -12.79
C LEU A 179 -13.47 0.89 -12.82
N THR A 180 -14.38 1.68 -12.25
CA THR A 180 -14.20 3.13 -12.18
C THR A 180 -13.08 3.51 -11.22
N HIS A 181 -12.48 4.68 -11.43
CA HIS A 181 -11.46 5.22 -10.52
C HIS A 181 -11.96 5.25 -9.07
N THR A 182 -13.17 5.78 -8.85
CA THR A 182 -13.80 5.88 -7.52
C THR A 182 -14.02 4.51 -6.89
N PHE A 183 -14.43 3.49 -7.66
CA PHE A 183 -14.59 2.14 -7.15
C PHE A 183 -13.25 1.56 -6.72
N ILE A 184 -12.21 1.66 -7.56
CA ILE A 184 -10.88 1.13 -7.26
C ILE A 184 -10.29 1.83 -6.03
N THR A 185 -10.33 3.17 -5.97
CA THR A 185 -9.75 3.92 -4.84
C THR A 185 -10.45 3.60 -3.53
N ARG A 186 -11.77 3.45 -3.54
CA ARG A 186 -12.53 3.05 -2.36
C ARG A 186 -12.21 1.62 -1.90
N GLU A 187 -12.05 0.66 -2.81
CA GLU A 187 -11.67 -0.71 -2.47
C GLU A 187 -10.23 -0.82 -1.97
N ILE A 188 -9.31 -0.03 -2.54
CA ILE A 188 -7.89 -0.07 -2.20
C ILE A 188 -7.61 0.74 -0.91
N TRP A 189 -8.09 1.98 -0.79
CA TRP A 189 -7.75 2.90 0.32
C TRP A 189 -8.91 3.17 1.28
N GLY A 190 -10.13 2.75 0.96
CA GLY A 190 -11.33 3.02 1.76
C GLY A 190 -11.92 4.40 1.56
N THR A 191 -11.35 5.20 0.66
CA THR A 191 -11.70 6.59 0.35
C THR A 191 -11.65 6.83 -1.16
N SER A 192 -12.09 7.99 -1.60
CA SER A 192 -12.05 8.38 -3.02
C SER A 192 -11.69 9.87 -3.15
N TRP A 193 -10.59 10.29 -2.50
CA TRP A 193 -10.08 11.65 -2.63
C TRP A 193 -9.28 11.83 -3.93
N ASP A 194 -9.11 13.07 -4.37
CA ASP A 194 -8.34 13.39 -5.58
C ASP A 194 -6.88 12.92 -5.48
N SER A 195 -6.30 12.94 -4.26
CA SER A 195 -4.98 12.39 -3.97
C SER A 195 -4.85 10.90 -4.30
N ASP A 196 -5.94 10.14 -4.14
CA ASP A 196 -5.94 8.70 -4.39
C ASP A 196 -5.87 8.38 -5.88
N LEU A 197 -6.42 9.26 -6.72
CA LEU A 197 -6.37 9.10 -8.17
C LEU A 197 -4.93 9.22 -8.71
N ALA A 198 -4.13 10.14 -8.17
CA ALA A 198 -2.72 10.25 -8.53
C ALA A 198 -1.94 9.00 -8.10
N SER A 199 -2.17 8.52 -6.88
CA SER A 199 -1.58 7.25 -6.37
C SER A 199 -1.98 6.06 -7.24
N LEU A 200 -3.26 5.93 -7.60
CA LEU A 200 -3.76 4.86 -8.45
C LEU A 200 -3.03 4.81 -9.81
N ARG A 201 -2.78 5.97 -10.43
CA ARG A 201 -2.03 6.04 -11.70
C ARG A 201 -0.60 5.50 -11.56
N VAL A 202 0.06 5.81 -10.45
CA VAL A 202 1.42 5.30 -10.16
C VAL A 202 1.38 3.80 -9.99
N PHE A 203 0.50 3.26 -9.14
CA PHE A 203 0.37 1.82 -8.94
C PHE A 203 0.00 1.07 -10.22
N MET A 204 -0.85 1.62 -11.07
CA MET A 204 -1.16 1.01 -12.37
C MET A 204 0.05 0.97 -13.29
N ARG A 205 0.90 2.02 -13.26
CA ARG A 205 2.14 2.05 -14.03
C ARG A 205 3.15 1.00 -13.52
N THR A 206 3.35 0.91 -12.19
CA THR A 206 4.28 -0.07 -11.61
C THR A 206 3.80 -1.50 -11.78
N LEU A 207 2.51 -1.75 -11.62
CA LEU A 207 1.92 -3.06 -11.83
C LEU A 207 2.10 -3.51 -13.29
N ARG A 208 1.83 -2.64 -14.27
CA ARG A 208 2.07 -2.93 -15.70
C ARG A 208 3.52 -3.29 -15.99
N LYS A 209 4.49 -2.58 -15.40
CA LYS A 209 5.92 -2.93 -15.55
C LYS A 209 6.24 -4.36 -15.12
N LYS A 210 5.48 -4.91 -14.18
CA LYS A 210 5.70 -6.26 -13.64
C LYS A 210 4.96 -7.34 -14.44
N ILE A 211 3.72 -7.06 -14.91
CA ILE A 211 2.88 -8.09 -15.52
C ILE A 211 2.78 -8.02 -17.04
N GLU A 212 2.92 -6.85 -17.66
CA GLU A 212 2.83 -6.71 -19.12
C GLU A 212 4.13 -7.13 -19.81
N ALA A 213 4.03 -7.56 -21.06
CA ALA A 213 5.19 -7.77 -21.92
C ALA A 213 5.76 -6.42 -22.41
N ASP A 214 4.86 -5.49 -22.76
CA ASP A 214 5.16 -4.09 -23.08
C ASP A 214 4.26 -3.16 -22.26
N PRO A 215 4.81 -2.52 -21.20
CA PRO A 215 4.03 -1.60 -20.35
C PRO A 215 3.49 -0.37 -21.10
N SER A 216 4.09 0.01 -22.24
CA SER A 216 3.66 1.14 -23.05
C SER A 216 2.44 0.80 -23.92
N HIS A 217 2.29 -0.48 -24.26
CA HIS A 217 1.16 -1.03 -25.02
C HIS A 217 0.50 -2.17 -24.23
N PRO A 218 -0.14 -1.87 -23.07
CA PRO A 218 -0.63 -2.88 -22.15
C PRO A 218 -1.80 -3.67 -22.78
N LYS A 219 -1.71 -5.00 -22.69
CA LYS A 219 -2.75 -5.92 -23.17
C LYS A 219 -3.64 -6.44 -22.04
N MET A 220 -3.06 -6.69 -20.86
CA MET A 220 -3.80 -7.18 -19.69
C MET A 220 -4.54 -6.06 -18.97
N ILE A 221 -3.87 -4.95 -18.61
CA ILE A 221 -4.53 -3.84 -17.91
C ILE A 221 -4.74 -2.67 -18.86
N GLN A 222 -5.95 -2.49 -19.33
CA GLN A 222 -6.34 -1.42 -20.25
C GLN A 222 -6.84 -0.19 -19.49
N THR A 223 -6.53 1.02 -20.01
CA THR A 223 -7.08 2.28 -19.50
C THR A 223 -8.32 2.66 -20.28
N HIS A 224 -9.41 2.92 -19.59
CA HIS A 224 -10.60 3.58 -20.14
C HIS A 224 -10.56 5.05 -19.72
N MET A 225 -10.17 5.93 -20.66
CA MET A 225 -9.95 7.36 -20.38
C MET A 225 -11.16 8.00 -19.69
N GLY A 226 -10.89 8.74 -18.62
CA GLY A 226 -11.93 9.40 -17.82
C GLY A 226 -12.79 8.47 -16.95
N VAL A 227 -12.70 7.15 -17.13
CA VAL A 227 -13.56 6.17 -16.44
C VAL A 227 -12.78 5.35 -15.43
N GLY A 228 -11.74 4.62 -15.86
CA GLY A 228 -11.01 3.70 -14.98
C GLY A 228 -10.15 2.69 -15.73
N TYR A 229 -10.08 1.48 -15.17
CA TYR A 229 -9.23 0.41 -15.67
C TYR A 229 -9.99 -0.91 -15.83
N ARG A 230 -9.54 -1.75 -16.73
CA ARG A 230 -10.08 -3.10 -16.96
C ARG A 230 -8.94 -4.10 -17.12
N MET A 231 -9.02 -5.25 -16.46
CA MET A 231 -8.21 -6.40 -16.81
C MET A 231 -8.90 -7.15 -17.95
N GLN A 232 -8.21 -7.26 -19.07
CA GLN A 232 -8.66 -7.99 -20.25
C GLN A 232 -8.30 -9.47 -20.08
N ARG A 233 -9.22 -10.38 -20.43
CA ARG A 233 -8.92 -11.80 -20.59
C ARG A 233 -8.02 -12.00 -21.81
N LEU A 234 -6.93 -12.76 -21.68
CA LEU A 234 -6.02 -13.13 -22.77
C LEU A 234 -6.31 -14.53 -23.27
#